data_8502fe08032d74d3af1bf18dc7b27bc7
#
_entry.id   8502fe08032d74d3af1bf18dc7b27bc7
#
_cell.length_a   1.000
_cell.length_b   1.000
_cell.length_c   1.000
_cell.angle_alpha   90.00
_cell.angle_beta   90.00
_cell.angle_gamma   90.00
#
_symmetry.space_group_name_H-M   'P 1'
#
loop_
_entity.id
_entity.type
_entity.pdbx_description
1 polymer ?
#
loop_
_entity_poly.entity_id
_entity_poly.type
_entity_poly.pdbx_seq_one_letter_code
_entity_poly.pdbx_strand_id
1 'polypeptide(L)'
;MKLLLALVMALSAATVFAEPDMAKYDKSCKVCHDAGAAGAPKTGDAEAWAPRIAKGMDALVASVNAGLNAMPPKGMCFDCTDADYAALIQYMSAPAK
;
A
#
# COMPACT_ATOMS: atom_id res chain seq x y z
N MET A 1 31.63 -23.08 -36.79
CA MET A 1 31.34 -21.85 -36.02
C MET A 1 29.98 -22.00 -35.40
N LYS A 2 29.93 -22.25 -34.11
CA LYS A 2 28.69 -22.33 -33.38
C LYS A 2 28.43 -20.99 -32.75
N LEU A 3 27.39 -20.27 -33.23
CA LEU A 3 26.90 -19.11 -32.57
C LEU A 3 26.14 -19.58 -31.30
N LEU A 4 26.76 -19.39 -30.17
CA LEU A 4 26.09 -19.47 -28.90
C LEU A 4 25.24 -18.20 -28.75
N LEU A 5 23.99 -18.28 -29.12
CA LEU A 5 23.01 -17.32 -28.67
C LEU A 5 22.85 -17.51 -27.18
N ALA A 6 23.54 -16.70 -26.40
CA ALA A 6 23.23 -16.53 -25.01
C ALA A 6 21.87 -15.83 -24.93
N LEU A 7 20.84 -16.60 -24.73
CA LEU A 7 19.53 -16.08 -24.41
C LEU A 7 19.62 -15.48 -23.01
N VAL A 8 19.92 -14.21 -22.93
CA VAL A 8 19.82 -13.47 -21.68
C VAL A 8 18.32 -13.30 -21.42
N MET A 9 17.76 -14.24 -20.68
CA MET A 9 16.46 -14.00 -20.08
C MET A 9 16.64 -12.92 -19.04
N ALA A 10 16.30 -11.69 -19.42
CA ALA A 10 16.09 -10.64 -18.44
C ALA A 10 14.89 -11.05 -17.58
N LEU A 11 15.17 -11.63 -16.42
CA LEU A 11 14.19 -11.82 -15.39
C LEU A 11 13.85 -10.42 -14.87
N SER A 12 12.85 -9.78 -15.49
CA SER A 12 12.23 -8.65 -14.85
C SER A 12 11.49 -9.20 -13.64
N ALA A 13 12.07 -8.97 -12.46
CA ALA A 13 11.37 -9.20 -11.21
C ALA A 13 10.20 -8.20 -11.16
N ALA A 14 9.07 -8.60 -11.75
CA ALA A 14 7.83 -7.92 -11.49
C ALA A 14 7.53 -8.15 -10.02
N THR A 15 7.61 -7.10 -9.21
CA THR A 15 7.09 -7.11 -7.86
C THR A 15 5.58 -7.32 -7.98
N VAL A 16 5.17 -8.57 -7.80
CA VAL A 16 3.76 -8.91 -7.77
C VAL A 16 3.26 -8.52 -6.39
N PHE A 17 2.57 -7.39 -6.32
CA PHE A 17 1.86 -7.01 -5.12
C PHE A 17 0.53 -7.76 -5.07
N ALA A 18 0.17 -8.24 -3.89
CA ALA A 18 -1.15 -8.83 -3.69
C ALA A 18 -2.23 -7.80 -4.04
N GLU A 19 -3.32 -8.25 -4.63
CA GLU A 19 -4.47 -7.39 -4.85
C GLU A 19 -5.06 -6.97 -3.50
N PRO A 20 -5.47 -5.69 -3.36
CA PRO A 20 -6.08 -5.24 -2.13
C PRO A 20 -7.44 -5.92 -1.92
N ASP A 21 -7.71 -6.31 -0.67
CA ASP A 21 -9.03 -6.80 -0.28
C ASP A 21 -9.96 -5.61 -0.09
N MET A 22 -10.78 -5.33 -1.09
CA MET A 22 -11.65 -4.16 -1.09
C MET A 22 -12.76 -4.25 -0.04
N ALA A 23 -13.17 -5.44 0.36
CA ALA A 23 -14.11 -5.59 1.46
C ALA A 23 -13.50 -5.11 2.78
N LYS A 24 -12.22 -5.41 3.01
CA LYS A 24 -11.48 -4.90 4.18
C LYS A 24 -11.27 -3.40 4.10
N TYR A 25 -10.95 -2.88 2.90
CA TYR A 25 -10.86 -1.44 2.66
C TYR A 25 -12.17 -0.73 3.05
N ASP A 26 -13.30 -1.20 2.55
CA ASP A 26 -14.60 -0.58 2.76
C ASP A 26 -15.02 -0.56 4.23
N LYS A 27 -14.62 -1.57 5.01
CA LYS A 27 -14.97 -1.67 6.42
C LYS A 27 -14.06 -0.87 7.34
N SER A 28 -12.84 -0.55 6.90
CA SER A 28 -11.82 0.03 7.78
C SER A 28 -11.16 1.28 7.20
N CYS A 29 -10.26 1.15 6.27
CA CYS A 29 -9.44 2.25 5.74
C CYS A 29 -10.28 3.39 5.18
N LYS A 30 -11.34 3.07 4.46
CA LYS A 30 -12.22 4.02 3.78
C LYS A 30 -12.85 5.03 4.73
N VAL A 31 -13.12 4.64 5.97
CA VAL A 31 -13.77 5.50 6.96
C VAL A 31 -13.05 6.85 7.12
N CYS A 32 -11.73 6.83 7.08
CA CYS A 32 -10.91 8.04 7.21
C CYS A 32 -10.25 8.46 5.89
N HIS A 33 -9.76 7.50 5.12
CA HIS A 33 -8.95 7.79 3.93
C HIS A 33 -9.78 8.15 2.69
N ASP A 34 -11.07 7.94 2.67
CA ASP A 34 -11.92 8.34 1.55
C ASP A 34 -12.06 9.87 1.47
N ALA A 35 -12.39 10.51 2.57
CA ALA A 35 -12.60 11.95 2.65
C ALA A 35 -11.41 12.74 3.22
N GLY A 36 -10.38 12.06 3.72
CA GLY A 36 -9.26 12.71 4.40
C GLY A 36 -9.61 13.15 5.82
N ALA A 37 -10.46 12.43 6.52
CA ALA A 37 -10.86 12.74 7.88
C ALA A 37 -9.66 12.72 8.83
N ALA A 38 -9.65 13.61 9.81
CA ALA A 38 -8.64 13.69 10.88
C ALA A 38 -7.19 13.78 10.36
N GLY A 39 -6.98 14.39 9.19
CA GLY A 39 -5.67 14.56 8.59
C GLY A 39 -5.15 13.34 7.84
N ALA A 40 -5.97 12.32 7.62
CA ALA A 40 -5.59 11.15 6.84
C ALA A 40 -5.33 11.53 5.37
N PRO A 41 -4.26 11.02 4.74
CA PRO A 41 -4.08 11.23 3.31
C PRO A 41 -5.19 10.53 2.55
N LYS A 42 -5.83 11.26 1.62
CA LYS A 42 -6.95 10.71 0.85
C LYS A 42 -6.51 9.61 -0.09
N THR A 43 -7.32 8.58 -0.23
CA THR A 43 -7.15 7.57 -1.27
C THR A 43 -7.11 8.23 -2.65
N GLY A 44 -6.08 7.93 -3.43
CA GLY A 44 -5.87 8.49 -4.76
C GLY A 44 -5.12 9.80 -4.79
N ASP A 45 -4.81 10.41 -3.65
CA ASP A 45 -4.02 11.64 -3.58
C ASP A 45 -2.52 11.29 -3.52
N ALA A 46 -1.94 11.02 -4.68
CA ALA A 46 -0.54 10.61 -4.78
C ALA A 46 0.42 11.66 -4.20
N GLU A 47 0.08 12.94 -4.28
CA GLU A 47 0.90 14.02 -3.76
C GLU A 47 0.97 13.99 -2.23
N ALA A 48 -0.17 13.79 -1.57
CA ALA A 48 -0.23 13.66 -0.11
C ALA A 48 0.49 12.40 0.38
N TRP A 49 0.43 11.33 -0.40
CA TRP A 49 1.07 10.06 -0.06
C TRP A 49 2.59 10.05 -0.30
N ALA A 50 3.09 10.86 -1.24
CA ALA A 50 4.49 10.80 -1.65
C ALA A 50 5.49 10.90 -0.48
N PRO A 51 5.39 11.86 0.46
CA PRO A 51 6.33 11.92 1.57
C PRO A 51 6.18 10.73 2.53
N ARG A 52 5.03 10.10 2.58
CA ARG A 52 4.80 8.91 3.40
C ARG A 52 5.39 7.67 2.74
N ILE A 53 5.16 7.49 1.45
CA ILE A 53 5.73 6.39 0.67
C ILE A 53 7.26 6.44 0.69
N ALA A 54 7.86 7.62 0.74
CA ALA A 54 9.31 7.79 0.82
C ALA A 54 9.92 7.14 2.07
N LYS A 55 9.15 6.90 3.12
CA LYS A 55 9.60 6.21 4.33
C LYS A 55 9.80 4.72 4.15
N GLY A 56 9.24 4.15 3.08
CA GLY A 56 9.28 2.73 2.79
C GLY A 56 8.05 1.97 3.30
N MET A 57 7.68 0.91 2.60
CA MET A 57 6.47 0.14 2.92
C MET A 57 6.53 -0.49 4.31
N ASP A 58 7.69 -0.98 4.73
CA ASP A 58 7.84 -1.59 6.06
C ASP A 58 7.51 -0.60 7.18
N ALA A 59 7.96 0.65 7.05
CA ALA A 59 7.66 1.71 8.01
C ALA A 59 6.18 2.04 8.04
N LEU A 60 5.53 2.06 6.88
CA LEU A 60 4.09 2.34 6.78
C LEU A 60 3.26 1.21 7.40
N VAL A 61 3.60 -0.04 7.14
CA VAL A 61 2.94 -1.21 7.74
C VAL A 61 3.13 -1.20 9.27
N ALA A 62 4.32 -0.87 9.75
CA ALA A 62 4.59 -0.75 11.18
C ALA A 62 3.71 0.35 11.81
N SER A 63 3.54 1.48 11.13
CA SER A 63 2.67 2.57 11.58
C SER A 63 1.20 2.14 11.66
N VAL A 64 0.74 1.36 10.68
CA VAL A 64 -0.63 0.82 10.70
C VAL A 64 -0.83 -0.08 11.92
N ASN A 65 0.10 -1.00 12.15
CA ASN A 65 -0.01 -1.93 13.28
C ASN A 65 -0.02 -1.21 14.63
N ALA A 66 0.82 -0.20 14.79
CA ALA A 66 0.96 0.53 16.05
C ALA A 66 -0.10 1.63 16.24
N GLY A 67 -0.67 2.11 15.15
CA GLY A 67 -1.43 3.36 15.11
C GLY A 67 -0.52 4.58 14.96
N LEU A 68 -1.05 5.65 14.43
CA LEU A 68 -0.30 6.88 14.20
C LEU A 68 -1.22 8.11 14.33
N ASN A 69 -0.95 8.97 15.33
CA ASN A 69 -1.78 10.14 15.60
C ASN A 69 -3.26 9.74 15.78
N ALA A 70 -4.16 10.27 14.96
CA ALA A 70 -5.59 9.94 15.01
C ALA A 70 -5.92 8.56 14.41
N MET A 71 -4.99 7.95 13.69
CA MET A 71 -5.19 6.62 13.12
C MET A 71 -5.09 5.56 14.23
N PRO A 72 -6.15 4.79 14.48
CA PRO A 72 -6.11 3.75 15.49
C PRO A 72 -5.20 2.59 15.08
N PRO A 73 -4.71 1.78 16.05
CA PRO A 73 -3.94 0.59 15.74
C PRO A 73 -4.66 -0.32 14.75
N LYS A 74 -3.92 -0.85 13.79
CA LYS A 74 -4.40 -1.70 12.69
C LYS A 74 -5.39 -1.01 11.74
N GLY A 75 -5.57 0.31 11.87
CA GLY A 75 -6.54 1.05 11.07
C GLY A 75 -7.96 0.48 11.20
N MET A 76 -8.27 -0.15 12.35
CA MET A 76 -9.50 -0.89 12.62
C MET A 76 -9.69 -2.15 11.76
N CYS A 77 -8.70 -2.58 11.02
CA CYS A 77 -8.71 -3.85 10.28
C CYS A 77 -8.03 -4.93 11.10
N PHE A 78 -8.75 -5.49 12.07
CA PHE A 78 -8.19 -6.46 13.01
C PHE A 78 -7.95 -7.85 12.40
N ASP A 79 -8.55 -8.12 11.26
CA ASP A 79 -8.40 -9.36 10.49
C ASP A 79 -7.48 -9.20 9.28
N CYS A 80 -6.75 -8.09 9.18
CA CYS A 80 -5.76 -7.86 8.14
C CYS A 80 -4.40 -8.42 8.53
N THR A 81 -3.70 -9.00 7.55
CA THR A 81 -2.28 -9.34 7.66
C THR A 81 -1.42 -8.16 7.25
N ASP A 82 -0.11 -8.22 7.50
CA ASP A 82 0.83 -7.21 7.01
C ASP A 82 0.82 -7.11 5.49
N ALA A 83 0.65 -8.23 4.79
CA ALA A 83 0.49 -8.23 3.34
C ALA A 83 -0.79 -7.51 2.90
N ASP A 84 -1.88 -7.66 3.64
CA ASP A 84 -3.12 -6.91 3.39
C ASP A 84 -2.89 -5.41 3.57
N TYR A 85 -2.22 -5.00 4.64
CA TYR A 85 -1.90 -3.58 4.87
C TYR A 85 -1.06 -3.00 3.74
N ALA A 86 -0.03 -3.73 3.30
CA ALA A 86 0.83 -3.27 2.21
C ALA A 86 0.03 -3.10 0.91
N ALA A 87 -0.82 -4.05 0.56
CA ALA A 87 -1.66 -3.98 -0.63
C ALA A 87 -2.66 -2.82 -0.55
N LEU A 88 -3.25 -2.59 0.62
CA LEU A 88 -4.19 -1.48 0.83
C LEU A 88 -3.51 -0.11 0.77
N ILE A 89 -2.33 0.01 1.36
CA ILE A 89 -1.52 1.25 1.29
C ILE A 89 -1.17 1.55 -0.17
N GLN A 90 -0.78 0.56 -0.94
CA GLN A 90 -0.49 0.75 -2.36
C GLN A 90 -1.71 1.20 -3.15
N TYR A 91 -2.85 0.61 -2.88
CA TYR A 91 -4.11 1.01 -3.50
C TYR A 91 -4.44 2.47 -3.19
N MET A 92 -4.33 2.86 -1.91
CA MET A 92 -4.66 4.23 -1.47
C MET A 92 -3.67 5.27 -1.99
N SER A 93 -2.39 4.90 -2.10
CA SER A 93 -1.33 5.83 -2.51
C SER A 93 -1.18 5.98 -4.02
N ALA A 94 -1.81 5.10 -4.79
CA ALA A 94 -1.81 5.20 -6.24
C ALA A 94 -2.66 6.40 -6.70
N PRO A 95 -2.27 7.06 -7.82
CA PRO A 95 -3.08 8.14 -8.37
C PRO A 95 -4.50 7.68 -8.65
N ALA A 96 -5.47 8.55 -8.39
CA ALA A 96 -6.86 8.30 -8.76
C ALA A 96 -6.96 8.18 -10.29
N LYS A 97 -7.71 7.18 -10.72
CA LYS A 97 -7.96 6.95 -12.16
C LYS A 97 -9.13 7.79 -12.64
#